data_a9cb4cfc61420c963c7cd0151fccbdc5
#
_entry.id   a9cb4cfc61420c963c7cd0151fccbdc5
#
_cell.length_a   1.000
_cell.length_b   1.000
_cell.length_c   1.000
_cell.angle_alpha   90.00
_cell.angle_beta   90.00
_cell.angle_gamma   90.00
#
_symmetry.space_group_name_H-M   'P 1'
#
loop_
_entity.id
_entity.type
_entity.pdbx_description
1 polymer ?
#
loop_
_entity_poly.entity_id
_entity_poly.type
_entity_poly.pdbx_seq_one_letter_code
_entity_poly.pdbx_strand_id
1 'polypeptide(L)'
;VEVEKFKLIFEGLDVAYGQHQPNGSRADGKQQGKSYIVRQEVTDELWQKHLEGEGPSLGIIPIRADNTTKWGCIDIDSYPLDHGALFKKIKKLNIPLVYCKSKSGGAHLFLFMKKTIASKLIRNKLTQIAALIGHSTSEIFPKQSSISLEKGDLGNFLNLPYYNGNKSVRYALKENGTTASLEEFYEIYDKNVVDNIDNVGGKNSEEIIKDGPPCLQALCGQGFPPGTRNNGLFNIGVYTKKFDPDNWERLLEEYNQKYMQPPLDHKEVATVVAQLNKKGYQYKCKDQPISSFCNVNVCKTRKHGVGAENVSQQLGSLSKLETEPPIWFLEIPTDDNEQDLKIQLTTEELQIQTKFQKRVMEVLTMMPPLMKASDWQQLVNSKMQSALKIPVSNDGSVSGQFLAHLQEFCTGRAQGQVKEDILLRKPYTEAGKIYFRLQDLHAYLIRNKFTHYSNTGQIIAELRKINGEHKFWKLKNKGVNTWGVPSFDEQDSEYEVRKQDATPF
;
A
#
# COMPACT_ATOMS: atom_id res chain seq x y z
N VAL A 1 10.16 -24.24 -35.34
CA VAL A 1 8.77 -24.02 -34.98
C VAL A 1 8.52 -24.26 -33.48
N GLU A 2 9.04 -25.39 -32.91
CA GLU A 2 8.83 -25.74 -31.49
C GLU A 2 9.56 -24.78 -30.53
N VAL A 3 10.83 -24.48 -30.80
CA VAL A 3 11.66 -23.59 -29.98
C VAL A 3 11.06 -22.16 -29.97
N GLU A 4 10.65 -21.65 -31.10
CA GLU A 4 10.06 -20.32 -31.22
C GLU A 4 8.76 -20.18 -30.40
N LYS A 5 7.88 -21.19 -30.45
CA LYS A 5 6.64 -21.16 -29.64
C LYS A 5 6.96 -21.21 -28.14
N PHE A 6 7.93 -22.05 -27.73
CA PHE A 6 8.36 -22.14 -26.33
C PHE A 6 8.93 -20.80 -25.83
N LYS A 7 9.80 -20.16 -26.62
CA LYS A 7 10.34 -18.84 -26.35
C LYS A 7 9.23 -17.80 -26.19
N LEU A 8 8.27 -17.71 -27.11
CA LEU A 8 7.15 -16.78 -27.06
C LEU A 8 6.27 -16.94 -25.80
N ILE A 9 6.14 -18.18 -25.29
CA ILE A 9 5.37 -18.49 -24.09
C ILE A 9 6.08 -17.98 -22.82
N PHE A 10 7.40 -18.23 -22.74
CA PHE A 10 8.19 -17.96 -21.53
C PHE A 10 9.09 -16.74 -21.61
N GLU A 11 8.94 -15.89 -22.62
CA GLU A 11 9.71 -14.64 -22.70
C GLU A 11 9.57 -13.79 -21.44
N GLY A 12 10.68 -13.13 -21.05
CA GLY A 12 10.76 -12.28 -19.88
C GLY A 12 11.82 -11.19 -20.06
N LEU A 13 12.68 -11.00 -19.06
CA LEU A 13 13.84 -10.12 -19.18
C LEU A 13 14.83 -10.73 -20.19
N ASP A 14 15.26 -9.94 -21.14
CA ASP A 14 16.15 -10.34 -22.25
C ASP A 14 17.64 -10.16 -21.97
N VAL A 15 18.01 -9.27 -21.04
CA VAL A 15 19.41 -8.92 -20.72
C VAL A 15 20.04 -9.79 -19.63
N ALA A 16 19.28 -10.71 -19.06
CA ALA A 16 19.77 -11.63 -18.04
C ALA A 16 18.89 -12.88 -17.92
N TYR A 17 19.50 -13.99 -17.54
CA TYR A 17 18.81 -15.27 -17.34
C TYR A 17 19.38 -16.06 -16.17
N GLY A 18 18.66 -17.06 -15.72
CA GLY A 18 19.12 -18.00 -14.71
C GLY A 18 19.71 -19.26 -15.31
N GLN A 19 20.70 -19.82 -14.65
CA GLN A 19 21.21 -21.14 -14.91
C GLN A 19 21.21 -21.97 -13.62
N HIS A 20 20.93 -23.27 -13.77
CA HIS A 20 21.06 -24.23 -12.69
C HIS A 20 22.03 -25.33 -13.10
N GLN A 21 23.16 -25.39 -12.41
CA GLN A 21 24.20 -26.42 -12.63
C GLN A 21 24.13 -27.45 -11.51
N PRO A 22 23.88 -28.73 -11.81
CA PRO A 22 23.92 -29.80 -10.82
C PRO A 22 25.33 -29.94 -10.22
N ASN A 23 25.44 -29.99 -8.90
CA ASN A 23 26.71 -30.17 -8.18
C ASN A 23 26.60 -31.36 -7.22
N GLY A 24 26.64 -32.61 -7.76
CA GLY A 24 26.59 -33.82 -6.95
C GLY A 24 25.23 -34.14 -6.32
N SER A 25 25.16 -35.25 -5.58
CA SER A 25 23.98 -35.68 -4.83
C SER A 25 24.26 -35.61 -3.32
N ARG A 26 23.29 -35.19 -2.53
CA ARG A 26 23.34 -35.30 -1.07
C ARG A 26 23.18 -36.75 -0.64
N ALA A 27 23.57 -37.07 0.59
CA ALA A 27 23.39 -38.40 1.21
C ALA A 27 21.90 -38.83 1.28
N ASP A 28 20.96 -37.89 1.21
CA ASP A 28 19.50 -38.12 1.17
C ASP A 28 18.96 -38.32 -0.28
N GLY A 29 19.86 -38.45 -1.28
CA GLY A 29 19.49 -38.62 -2.68
C GLY A 29 19.07 -37.37 -3.43
N LYS A 30 18.98 -36.20 -2.77
CA LYS A 30 18.65 -34.92 -3.42
C LYS A 30 19.87 -34.41 -4.21
N GLN A 31 19.67 -34.12 -5.49
CA GLN A 31 20.69 -33.45 -6.28
C GLN A 31 20.95 -32.04 -5.74
N GLN A 32 22.18 -31.76 -5.35
CA GLN A 32 22.66 -30.43 -5.09
C GLN A 32 22.91 -29.70 -6.41
N GLY A 33 22.60 -28.42 -6.45
CA GLY A 33 22.92 -27.60 -7.61
C GLY A 33 23.06 -26.15 -7.21
N LYS A 34 23.90 -25.44 -7.92
CA LYS A 34 24.07 -23.99 -7.74
C LYS A 34 23.25 -23.26 -8.79
N SER A 35 22.36 -22.40 -8.34
CA SER A 35 21.60 -21.49 -9.21
C SER A 35 22.25 -20.11 -9.18
N TYR A 36 22.45 -19.51 -10.35
CA TYR A 36 23.03 -18.18 -10.48
C TYR A 36 22.44 -17.43 -11.67
N ILE A 37 22.51 -16.10 -11.62
CA ILE A 37 22.06 -15.22 -12.71
C ILE A 37 23.27 -14.93 -13.61
N VAL A 38 23.07 -15.08 -14.91
CA VAL A 38 24.01 -14.69 -15.97
C VAL A 38 23.53 -13.35 -16.53
N ARG A 39 24.39 -12.34 -16.50
CA ARG A 39 24.09 -10.99 -17.01
C ARG A 39 24.52 -10.90 -18.48
N GLN A 40 23.80 -11.59 -19.32
CA GLN A 40 23.99 -11.63 -20.77
C GLN A 40 22.63 -11.78 -21.45
N GLU A 41 22.56 -11.45 -22.71
CA GLU A 41 21.36 -11.60 -23.52
C GLU A 41 20.90 -13.06 -23.60
N VAL A 42 19.57 -13.25 -23.59
CA VAL A 42 18.94 -14.57 -23.74
C VAL A 42 18.88 -14.92 -25.23
N THR A 43 19.87 -15.66 -25.71
CA THR A 43 19.99 -16.03 -27.14
C THR A 43 19.10 -17.22 -27.53
N ASP A 44 18.78 -17.34 -28.82
CA ASP A 44 17.96 -18.45 -29.34
C ASP A 44 18.64 -19.81 -29.10
N GLU A 45 19.98 -19.84 -29.10
CA GLU A 45 20.76 -21.04 -28.80
C GLU A 45 20.49 -21.55 -27.37
N LEU A 46 20.27 -20.67 -26.39
CA LEU A 46 19.96 -21.10 -25.02
C LEU A 46 18.60 -21.79 -24.92
N TRP A 47 17.61 -21.32 -25.67
CA TRP A 47 16.31 -21.96 -25.76
C TRP A 47 16.38 -23.34 -26.42
N GLN A 48 17.13 -23.44 -27.51
CA GLN A 48 17.35 -24.70 -28.19
C GLN A 48 18.06 -25.73 -27.29
N LYS A 49 19.19 -25.34 -26.67
CA LYS A 49 19.94 -26.18 -25.74
C LYS A 49 19.10 -26.67 -24.57
N HIS A 50 18.20 -25.78 -24.04
CA HIS A 50 17.31 -26.17 -22.98
C HIS A 50 16.37 -27.30 -23.38
N LEU A 51 15.74 -27.24 -24.55
CA LEU A 51 14.83 -28.27 -25.04
C LEU A 51 15.56 -29.55 -25.48
N GLU A 52 16.80 -29.43 -25.92
CA GLU A 52 17.64 -30.56 -26.29
C GLU A 52 18.31 -31.23 -25.08
N GLY A 53 18.29 -30.59 -23.90
CA GLY A 53 18.92 -31.08 -22.68
C GLY A 53 20.43 -30.88 -22.65
N GLU A 54 20.93 -29.93 -23.43
CA GLU A 54 22.33 -29.59 -23.50
C GLU A 54 22.74 -28.49 -22.52
N GLY A 55 23.79 -28.74 -21.74
CA GLY A 55 24.29 -27.77 -20.75
C GLY A 55 23.37 -27.55 -19.56
N PRO A 56 23.49 -26.38 -18.86
CA PRO A 56 22.63 -26.01 -17.73
C PRO A 56 21.21 -25.74 -18.19
N SER A 57 20.20 -26.06 -17.33
CA SER A 57 18.83 -25.70 -17.64
C SER A 57 18.61 -24.16 -17.58
N LEU A 58 17.84 -23.66 -18.53
CA LEU A 58 17.49 -22.24 -18.61
C LEU A 58 16.44 -21.87 -17.56
N GLY A 59 16.66 -20.74 -16.91
CA GLY A 59 15.68 -20.06 -16.09
C GLY A 59 15.44 -18.66 -16.63
N ILE A 60 14.18 -18.21 -16.64
CA ILE A 60 13.80 -16.89 -17.12
C ILE A 60 13.29 -16.02 -15.98
N ILE A 61 13.67 -14.76 -16.03
CA ILE A 61 13.17 -13.72 -15.13
C ILE A 61 11.85 -13.21 -15.73
N PRO A 62 10.67 -13.44 -15.10
CA PRO A 62 9.39 -13.14 -15.75
C PRO A 62 9.14 -11.65 -15.94
N ILE A 63 9.65 -10.80 -15.05
CA ILE A 63 9.49 -9.35 -15.13
C ILE A 63 10.44 -8.78 -16.19
N ARG A 64 9.91 -7.94 -17.08
CA ARG A 64 10.63 -7.29 -18.17
C ARG A 64 11.19 -5.94 -17.71
N ALA A 65 12.05 -5.33 -18.52
CA ALA A 65 12.66 -4.02 -18.24
C ALA A 65 11.63 -2.89 -18.03
N ASP A 66 10.47 -2.98 -18.69
CA ASP A 66 9.34 -2.06 -18.58
C ASP A 66 8.39 -2.36 -17.39
N ASN A 67 8.78 -3.26 -16.50
CA ASN A 67 7.99 -3.73 -15.36
C ASN A 67 6.69 -4.47 -15.73
N THR A 68 6.58 -4.95 -16.96
CA THR A 68 5.50 -5.82 -17.41
C THR A 68 5.92 -7.30 -17.35
N THR A 69 4.95 -8.18 -17.48
CA THR A 69 5.16 -9.62 -17.62
C THR A 69 4.07 -10.24 -18.47
N LYS A 70 4.39 -11.36 -19.15
CA LYS A 70 3.45 -12.15 -19.93
C LYS A 70 2.99 -13.40 -19.19
N TRP A 71 3.69 -13.78 -18.14
CA TRP A 71 3.37 -14.93 -17.31
C TRP A 71 3.82 -14.74 -15.86
N GLY A 72 3.21 -15.53 -15.01
CA GLY A 72 3.64 -15.67 -13.63
C GLY A 72 3.45 -17.09 -13.13
N CYS A 73 3.98 -17.40 -11.96
CA CYS A 73 3.97 -18.75 -11.42
C CYS A 73 3.78 -18.75 -9.91
N ILE A 74 2.99 -19.71 -9.40
CA ILE A 74 2.99 -20.10 -8.00
C ILE A 74 3.94 -21.29 -7.87
N ASP A 75 5.03 -21.12 -7.12
CA ASP A 75 6.03 -22.16 -6.89
C ASP A 75 5.75 -22.86 -5.56
N ILE A 76 5.24 -24.10 -5.64
CA ILE A 76 4.83 -24.89 -4.47
C ILE A 76 5.94 -25.89 -4.12
N ASP A 77 6.67 -25.59 -3.05
CA ASP A 77 7.77 -26.38 -2.50
C ASP A 77 7.39 -27.09 -1.20
N SER A 78 6.17 -27.58 -1.08
CA SER A 78 5.73 -28.39 0.07
C SER A 78 5.80 -29.89 -0.23
N TYR A 79 6.31 -30.69 0.71
CA TYR A 79 6.55 -32.11 0.54
C TYR A 79 6.02 -32.91 1.73
N PRO A 80 5.32 -34.07 1.52
CA PRO A 80 4.84 -34.56 0.22
C PRO A 80 3.68 -33.71 -0.32
N LEU A 81 3.61 -33.52 -1.65
CA LEU A 81 2.52 -32.84 -2.33
C LEU A 81 1.56 -33.82 -2.98
N ASP A 82 0.28 -33.77 -2.63
CA ASP A 82 -0.77 -34.51 -3.34
C ASP A 82 -1.13 -33.78 -4.65
N HIS A 83 -0.41 -34.11 -5.72
CA HIS A 83 -0.63 -33.53 -7.05
C HIS A 83 -2.04 -33.77 -7.57
N GLY A 84 -2.64 -34.94 -7.28
CA GLY A 84 -3.98 -35.29 -7.76
C GLY A 84 -5.07 -34.44 -7.10
N ALA A 85 -5.00 -34.26 -5.78
CA ALA A 85 -5.95 -33.43 -5.04
C ALA A 85 -5.83 -31.97 -5.46
N LEU A 86 -4.60 -31.45 -5.57
CA LEU A 86 -4.36 -30.06 -5.96
C LEU A 86 -4.84 -29.78 -7.40
N PHE A 87 -4.54 -30.67 -8.34
CA PHE A 87 -4.98 -30.56 -9.73
C PHE A 87 -6.51 -30.54 -9.84
N LYS A 88 -7.19 -31.49 -9.17
CA LYS A 88 -8.67 -31.55 -9.12
C LYS A 88 -9.25 -30.27 -8.53
N LYS A 89 -8.61 -29.70 -7.50
CA LYS A 89 -9.05 -28.45 -6.87
C LYS A 89 -8.97 -27.27 -7.82
N ILE A 90 -7.85 -27.11 -8.56
CA ILE A 90 -7.68 -26.06 -9.56
C ILE A 90 -8.75 -26.17 -10.64
N LYS A 91 -9.02 -27.38 -11.13
CA LYS A 91 -10.07 -27.64 -12.14
C LYS A 91 -11.47 -27.32 -11.61
N LYS A 92 -11.80 -27.76 -10.38
CA LYS A 92 -13.10 -27.45 -9.73
C LYS A 92 -13.33 -25.94 -9.59
N LEU A 93 -12.29 -25.19 -9.35
CA LEU A 93 -12.33 -23.72 -9.24
C LEU A 93 -12.30 -23.01 -10.60
N ASN A 94 -12.19 -23.76 -11.70
CA ASN A 94 -12.10 -23.27 -13.06
C ASN A 94 -11.03 -22.15 -13.22
N ILE A 95 -9.86 -22.36 -12.59
CA ILE A 95 -8.74 -21.42 -12.66
C ILE A 95 -7.84 -21.83 -13.83
N PRO A 96 -7.54 -20.94 -14.79
CA PRO A 96 -6.78 -21.25 -16.01
C PRO A 96 -5.28 -21.35 -15.73
N LEU A 97 -4.88 -22.21 -14.79
CA LEU A 97 -3.47 -22.48 -14.50
C LEU A 97 -2.97 -23.68 -15.29
N VAL A 98 -1.80 -23.54 -15.88
CA VAL A 98 -1.05 -24.67 -16.45
C VAL A 98 -0.20 -25.29 -15.33
N TYR A 99 -0.53 -26.53 -14.99
CA TYR A 99 0.09 -27.27 -13.90
C TYR A 99 1.32 -28.02 -14.41
N CYS A 100 2.51 -27.62 -13.96
CA CYS A 100 3.75 -28.33 -14.23
C CYS A 100 4.32 -28.94 -12.94
N LYS A 101 4.82 -30.17 -13.03
CA LYS A 101 5.56 -30.80 -11.95
C LYS A 101 6.96 -30.19 -11.87
N SER A 102 7.44 -29.87 -10.66
CA SER A 102 8.80 -29.37 -10.46
C SER A 102 9.80 -30.54 -10.30
N LYS A 103 11.09 -30.25 -10.44
CA LYS A 103 12.17 -31.24 -10.32
C LYS A 103 12.18 -31.94 -8.95
N SER A 104 11.90 -31.22 -7.90
CA SER A 104 11.94 -31.70 -6.51
C SER A 104 10.69 -32.47 -6.08
N GLY A 105 9.68 -32.58 -6.97
CA GLY A 105 8.39 -33.20 -6.64
C GLY A 105 7.34 -32.21 -6.12
N GLY A 106 7.59 -30.90 -6.18
CA GLY A 106 6.62 -29.84 -6.00
C GLY A 106 5.89 -29.50 -7.30
N ALA A 107 5.28 -28.31 -7.37
CA ALA A 107 4.53 -27.87 -8.54
C ALA A 107 4.80 -26.41 -8.90
N HIS A 108 4.94 -26.15 -10.18
CA HIS A 108 4.89 -24.81 -10.77
C HIS A 108 3.53 -24.62 -11.44
N LEU A 109 2.75 -23.67 -10.95
CA LEU A 109 1.42 -23.35 -11.48
C LEU A 109 1.51 -22.05 -12.27
N PHE A 110 1.57 -22.17 -13.59
CA PHE A 110 1.75 -21.03 -14.47
C PHE A 110 0.41 -20.38 -14.84
N LEU A 111 0.37 -19.05 -14.80
CA LEU A 111 -0.68 -18.23 -15.37
C LEU A 111 -0.10 -17.44 -16.55
N PHE A 112 -0.65 -17.65 -17.74
CA PHE A 112 -0.19 -17.03 -18.97
C PHE A 112 -1.16 -15.97 -19.47
N MET A 113 -0.63 -14.85 -19.93
CA MET A 113 -1.38 -13.76 -20.53
C MET A 113 -1.10 -13.67 -22.04
N LYS A 114 -2.11 -13.39 -22.86
CA LYS A 114 -1.90 -13.15 -24.30
C LYS A 114 -1.09 -11.89 -24.58
N LYS A 115 -1.26 -10.87 -23.75
CA LYS A 115 -0.53 -9.60 -23.81
C LYS A 115 0.22 -9.36 -22.49
N THR A 116 1.30 -8.60 -22.56
CA THR A 116 2.01 -8.15 -21.35
C THR A 116 1.11 -7.28 -20.48
N ILE A 117 1.20 -7.48 -19.17
CA ILE A 117 0.51 -6.67 -18.15
C ILE A 117 1.50 -6.25 -17.06
N ALA A 118 1.16 -5.25 -16.27
CA ALA A 118 2.00 -4.85 -15.14
C ALA A 118 2.25 -6.03 -14.18
N SER A 119 3.51 -6.27 -13.82
CA SER A 119 3.94 -7.37 -12.93
C SER A 119 3.19 -7.38 -11.60
N LYS A 120 2.85 -6.21 -11.07
CA LYS A 120 2.05 -6.06 -9.85
C LYS A 120 0.68 -6.72 -9.97
N LEU A 121 0.02 -6.65 -11.13
CA LEU A 121 -1.32 -7.21 -11.33
C LEU A 121 -1.29 -8.74 -11.30
N ILE A 122 -0.37 -9.37 -12.06
CA ILE A 122 -0.26 -10.84 -12.07
C ILE A 122 0.18 -11.37 -10.71
N ARG A 123 1.12 -10.70 -10.03
CA ARG A 123 1.51 -11.05 -8.65
C ARG A 123 0.33 -11.05 -7.69
N ASN A 124 -0.46 -9.98 -7.69
CA ASN A 124 -1.63 -9.87 -6.81
C ASN A 124 -2.65 -10.98 -7.09
N LYS A 125 -2.91 -11.26 -8.36
CA LYS A 125 -3.83 -12.32 -8.77
C LYS A 125 -3.33 -13.70 -8.34
N LEU A 126 -2.06 -14.01 -8.58
CA LEU A 126 -1.46 -15.29 -8.17
C LEU A 126 -1.43 -15.45 -6.64
N THR A 127 -1.19 -14.38 -5.89
CA THR A 127 -1.28 -14.40 -4.42
C THR A 127 -2.70 -14.75 -3.94
N GLN A 128 -3.74 -14.19 -4.59
CA GLN A 128 -5.13 -14.54 -4.30
C GLN A 128 -5.42 -16.01 -4.63
N ILE A 129 -4.96 -16.47 -5.79
CA ILE A 129 -5.13 -17.87 -6.22
C ILE A 129 -4.42 -18.83 -5.27
N ALA A 130 -3.17 -18.53 -4.89
CA ALA A 130 -2.39 -19.35 -3.95
C ALA A 130 -3.13 -19.51 -2.61
N ALA A 131 -3.68 -18.43 -2.07
CA ALA A 131 -4.52 -18.49 -0.87
C ALA A 131 -5.79 -19.34 -1.10
N LEU A 132 -6.49 -19.15 -2.23
CA LEU A 132 -7.70 -19.88 -2.56
C LEU A 132 -7.47 -21.40 -2.69
N ILE A 133 -6.32 -21.81 -3.23
CA ILE A 133 -5.98 -23.23 -3.34
C ILE A 133 -5.32 -23.82 -2.08
N GLY A 134 -5.09 -23.02 -1.02
CA GLY A 134 -4.52 -23.45 0.26
C GLY A 134 -3.01 -23.43 0.34
N HIS A 135 -2.36 -22.67 -0.53
CA HIS A 135 -0.90 -22.53 -0.63
C HIS A 135 -0.45 -21.07 -0.50
N SER A 136 -1.02 -20.33 0.46
CA SER A 136 -0.76 -18.88 0.66
C SER A 136 0.69 -18.53 0.98
N THR A 137 1.49 -19.48 1.45
CA THR A 137 2.90 -19.30 1.79
C THR A 137 3.87 -19.61 0.63
N SER A 138 3.34 -20.08 -0.51
CA SER A 138 4.16 -20.40 -1.69
C SER A 138 4.79 -19.16 -2.31
N GLU A 139 5.94 -19.32 -2.92
CA GLU A 139 6.61 -18.25 -3.65
C GLU A 139 5.83 -17.88 -4.92
N ILE A 140 5.75 -16.58 -5.19
CA ILE A 140 5.07 -16.05 -6.39
C ILE A 140 6.11 -15.40 -7.30
N PHE A 141 6.13 -15.80 -8.56
CA PHE A 141 6.94 -15.18 -9.61
C PHE A 141 6.04 -14.40 -10.59
N PRO A 142 6.48 -13.20 -11.01
CA PRO A 142 7.68 -12.49 -10.60
C PRO A 142 7.65 -12.16 -9.10
N LYS A 143 8.82 -12.25 -8.41
CA LYS A 143 8.92 -11.89 -6.98
C LYS A 143 8.82 -10.39 -6.77
N GLN A 144 9.24 -9.60 -7.74
CA GLN A 144 9.23 -8.14 -7.72
C GLN A 144 8.00 -7.60 -8.45
N SER A 145 7.49 -6.47 -7.98
CA SER A 145 6.44 -5.68 -8.67
C SER A 145 7.05 -4.72 -9.70
N SER A 146 8.31 -4.34 -9.48
CA SER A 146 9.12 -3.48 -10.33
C SER A 146 10.59 -3.79 -10.13
N ILE A 147 11.40 -3.56 -11.17
CA ILE A 147 12.86 -3.63 -11.17
C ILE A 147 13.44 -2.33 -11.74
N SER A 148 14.72 -2.06 -11.47
CA SER A 148 15.47 -0.96 -12.06
C SER A 148 16.81 -1.47 -12.55
N LEU A 149 16.93 -1.63 -13.87
CA LEU A 149 18.18 -2.09 -14.50
C LEU A 149 19.33 -1.12 -14.24
N GLU A 150 19.07 0.17 -14.19
CA GLU A 150 20.06 1.20 -13.88
C GLU A 150 20.68 1.02 -12.48
N LYS A 151 19.91 0.50 -11.52
CA LYS A 151 20.37 0.17 -10.17
C LYS A 151 20.93 -1.24 -10.05
N GLY A 152 21.00 -1.99 -11.17
CA GLY A 152 21.48 -3.37 -11.21
C GLY A 152 20.49 -4.40 -10.67
N ASP A 153 19.24 -4.04 -10.45
CA ASP A 153 18.18 -4.97 -10.04
C ASP A 153 17.61 -5.68 -11.28
N LEU A 154 17.73 -7.00 -11.31
CA LEU A 154 17.28 -7.85 -12.43
C LEU A 154 16.02 -8.65 -12.09
N GLY A 155 15.66 -8.74 -10.83
CA GLY A 155 14.60 -9.66 -10.37
C GLY A 155 15.10 -11.12 -10.20
N ASN A 156 14.15 -12.01 -9.95
CA ASN A 156 14.44 -13.44 -9.73
C ASN A 156 13.95 -14.28 -10.90
N PHE A 157 14.76 -15.27 -11.31
CA PHE A 157 14.37 -16.20 -12.33
C PHE A 157 13.64 -17.43 -11.78
N LEU A 158 12.88 -18.08 -12.63
CA LEU A 158 12.28 -19.39 -12.40
C LEU A 158 12.84 -20.38 -13.45
N ASN A 159 13.23 -21.57 -13.01
CA ASN A 159 13.67 -22.64 -13.93
C ASN A 159 12.48 -23.11 -14.78
N LEU A 160 12.67 -23.18 -16.09
CA LEU A 160 11.62 -23.55 -17.03
C LEU A 160 11.34 -25.07 -17.03
N PRO A 161 10.12 -25.48 -17.38
CA PRO A 161 9.79 -26.89 -17.66
C PRO A 161 10.43 -27.36 -18.97
N TYR A 162 10.32 -28.65 -19.25
CA TYR A 162 10.76 -29.29 -20.49
C TYR A 162 12.29 -29.21 -20.80
N TYR A 163 13.11 -29.06 -19.76
CA TYR A 163 14.54 -29.30 -19.96
C TYR A 163 14.77 -30.75 -20.44
N ASN A 164 15.42 -30.94 -21.58
CA ASN A 164 15.54 -32.21 -22.31
C ASN A 164 14.22 -32.68 -22.96
N GLY A 165 13.35 -31.72 -23.35
CA GLY A 165 12.12 -31.99 -24.11
C GLY A 165 11.19 -32.98 -23.43
N ASN A 166 10.72 -33.96 -24.16
CA ASN A 166 9.83 -35.02 -23.67
C ASN A 166 10.45 -36.01 -22.68
N LYS A 167 11.76 -35.96 -22.46
CA LYS A 167 12.47 -36.75 -21.43
C LYS A 167 12.57 -35.99 -20.10
N SER A 168 12.02 -34.80 -20.04
CA SER A 168 12.06 -33.93 -18.84
C SER A 168 11.37 -34.57 -17.65
N VAL A 169 11.89 -34.32 -16.44
CA VAL A 169 11.22 -34.59 -15.17
C VAL A 169 10.32 -33.40 -14.73
N ARG A 170 10.38 -32.30 -15.49
CA ARG A 170 9.58 -31.08 -15.29
C ARG A 170 8.62 -30.94 -16.48
N TYR A 171 7.41 -31.39 -16.33
CA TYR A 171 6.42 -31.45 -17.40
C TYR A 171 5.04 -31.02 -16.95
N ALA A 172 4.21 -30.61 -17.89
CA ALA A 172 2.82 -30.30 -17.63
C ALA A 172 1.99 -31.56 -17.40
N LEU A 173 0.91 -31.44 -16.62
CA LEU A 173 -0.08 -32.49 -16.43
C LEU A 173 -1.30 -32.24 -17.33
N LYS A 174 -1.78 -33.33 -17.96
CA LYS A 174 -3.04 -33.35 -18.69
C LYS A 174 -4.24 -33.43 -17.74
N GLU A 175 -5.44 -33.24 -18.24
CA GLU A 175 -6.68 -33.29 -17.43
C GLU A 175 -6.90 -34.59 -16.69
N ASN A 176 -6.43 -35.70 -17.26
CA ASN A 176 -6.46 -37.02 -16.64
C ASN A 176 -5.32 -37.26 -15.62
N GLY A 177 -4.47 -36.26 -15.37
CA GLY A 177 -3.34 -36.34 -14.44
C GLY A 177 -2.09 -37.00 -15.01
N THR A 178 -2.08 -37.38 -16.29
CA THR A 178 -0.90 -37.97 -16.94
C THR A 178 0.05 -36.88 -17.46
N THR A 179 1.30 -37.28 -17.75
CA THR A 179 2.32 -36.39 -18.32
C THR A 179 1.91 -35.91 -19.71
N ALA A 180 2.08 -34.62 -19.95
CA ALA A 180 1.93 -34.04 -21.28
C ALA A 180 3.27 -33.99 -22.02
N SER A 181 3.25 -34.30 -23.32
CA SER A 181 4.40 -34.03 -24.21
C SER A 181 4.57 -32.52 -24.40
N LEU A 182 5.65 -32.08 -25.04
CA LEU A 182 5.88 -30.68 -25.36
C LEU A 182 4.78 -30.12 -26.28
N GLU A 183 4.35 -30.92 -27.26
CA GLU A 183 3.26 -30.56 -28.18
C GLU A 183 1.92 -30.45 -27.42
N GLU A 184 1.60 -31.41 -26.55
CA GLU A 184 0.40 -31.37 -25.70
C GLU A 184 0.44 -30.20 -24.71
N PHE A 185 1.63 -29.79 -24.23
CA PHE A 185 1.80 -28.58 -23.43
C PHE A 185 1.38 -27.33 -24.20
N TYR A 186 1.74 -27.21 -25.49
CA TYR A 186 1.29 -26.09 -26.29
C TYR A 186 -0.23 -26.05 -26.46
N GLU A 187 -0.89 -27.20 -26.59
CA GLU A 187 -2.36 -27.26 -26.62
C GLU A 187 -2.97 -26.85 -25.26
N ILE A 188 -2.35 -27.29 -24.17
CA ILE A 188 -2.76 -26.90 -22.81
C ILE A 188 -2.58 -25.38 -22.62
N TYR A 189 -1.47 -24.82 -23.06
CA TYR A 189 -1.23 -23.37 -23.04
C TYR A 189 -2.31 -22.63 -23.83
N ASP A 190 -2.56 -23.01 -25.09
CA ASP A 190 -3.53 -22.35 -25.95
C ASP A 190 -4.96 -22.33 -25.37
N LYS A 191 -5.32 -23.38 -24.60
CA LYS A 191 -6.62 -23.48 -23.91
C LYS A 191 -6.68 -22.63 -22.62
N ASN A 192 -5.54 -22.34 -21.99
CA ASN A 192 -5.50 -21.69 -20.66
C ASN A 192 -4.93 -20.28 -20.69
N VAL A 193 -4.41 -19.79 -21.84
CA VAL A 193 -3.90 -18.43 -21.96
C VAL A 193 -5.03 -17.40 -21.85
N VAL A 194 -4.83 -16.33 -21.10
CA VAL A 194 -5.87 -15.38 -20.69
C VAL A 194 -5.71 -14.04 -21.39
N ASP A 195 -6.82 -13.47 -21.85
CA ASP A 195 -6.85 -12.12 -22.46
C ASP A 195 -6.88 -11.02 -21.40
N ASN A 196 -7.68 -11.21 -20.33
CA ASN A 196 -7.86 -10.24 -19.26
C ASN A 196 -7.71 -10.91 -17.89
N ILE A 197 -6.82 -10.36 -17.06
CA ILE A 197 -6.52 -10.86 -15.71
C ILE A 197 -7.75 -10.83 -14.78
N ASP A 198 -8.69 -9.94 -14.99
CA ASP A 198 -9.90 -9.83 -14.18
C ASP A 198 -10.85 -11.03 -14.38
N ASN A 199 -10.75 -11.71 -15.50
CA ASN A 199 -11.53 -12.91 -15.79
C ASN A 199 -10.98 -14.18 -15.12
N VAL A 200 -9.80 -14.11 -14.50
CA VAL A 200 -9.18 -15.25 -13.82
C VAL A 200 -9.78 -15.41 -12.43
N GLY A 201 -10.32 -16.59 -12.14
CA GLY A 201 -10.87 -16.92 -10.82
C GLY A 201 -12.32 -16.46 -10.62
N GLY A 202 -13.20 -16.80 -11.56
CA GLY A 202 -14.67 -16.84 -11.43
C GLY A 202 -15.34 -15.53 -11.06
N LYS A 203 -16.30 -15.11 -11.89
CA LYS A 203 -17.35 -14.16 -11.51
C LYS A 203 -18.22 -14.81 -10.44
N ASN A 204 -18.36 -14.13 -9.27
CA ASN A 204 -19.45 -14.31 -8.30
C ASN A 204 -19.88 -15.75 -7.97
N SER A 205 -19.15 -16.45 -7.10
CA SER A 205 -19.85 -17.18 -6.05
C SER A 205 -20.44 -16.13 -5.10
N GLU A 206 -21.74 -16.21 -4.77
CA GLU A 206 -22.30 -15.44 -3.67
C GLU A 206 -21.31 -15.42 -2.51
N GLU A 207 -21.05 -14.26 -1.95
CA GLU A 207 -20.03 -14.13 -0.91
C GLU A 207 -20.56 -14.82 0.36
N ILE A 208 -20.13 -16.07 0.59
CA ILE A 208 -20.59 -16.95 1.70
C ILE A 208 -20.29 -16.25 3.05
N ILE A 209 -19.15 -15.60 3.16
CA ILE A 209 -18.70 -14.83 4.32
C ILE A 209 -18.62 -13.35 3.88
N LYS A 210 -19.76 -12.68 3.94
CA LYS A 210 -19.93 -11.32 3.44
C LYS A 210 -18.93 -10.36 4.12
N ASP A 211 -18.09 -9.69 3.32
CA ASP A 211 -17.05 -8.78 3.80
C ASP A 211 -16.12 -9.36 4.88
N GLY A 212 -16.05 -10.67 4.97
CA GLY A 212 -15.24 -11.38 5.97
C GLY A 212 -13.88 -11.85 5.42
N PRO A 213 -13.13 -12.58 6.27
CA PRO A 213 -11.80 -13.08 5.91
C PRO A 213 -11.83 -13.98 4.67
N PRO A 214 -10.97 -13.76 3.66
CA PRO A 214 -10.89 -14.60 2.46
C PRO A 214 -10.63 -16.08 2.76
N CYS A 215 -9.88 -16.37 3.84
CA CYS A 215 -9.64 -17.75 4.28
C CYS A 215 -10.91 -18.46 4.73
N LEU A 216 -11.80 -17.77 5.44
CA LEU A 216 -13.10 -18.33 5.83
C LEU A 216 -14.01 -18.51 4.61
N GLN A 217 -14.01 -17.55 3.68
CA GLN A 217 -14.73 -17.66 2.41
C GLN A 217 -14.31 -18.94 1.65
N ALA A 218 -13.00 -19.16 1.51
CA ALA A 218 -12.48 -20.35 0.81
C ALA A 218 -12.80 -21.66 1.55
N LEU A 219 -12.62 -21.67 2.87
CA LEU A 219 -12.85 -22.86 3.69
C LEU A 219 -14.34 -23.23 3.81
N CYS A 220 -15.23 -22.26 3.98
CA CYS A 220 -16.67 -22.52 3.96
C CYS A 220 -17.13 -23.04 2.59
N GLY A 221 -16.57 -22.55 1.49
CA GLY A 221 -16.87 -23.06 0.16
C GLY A 221 -16.43 -24.51 -0.08
N GLN A 222 -15.46 -25.02 0.71
CA GLN A 222 -14.95 -26.40 0.60
C GLN A 222 -15.54 -27.35 1.66
N GLY A 223 -16.06 -26.80 2.75
CA GLY A 223 -16.40 -27.50 3.98
C GLY A 223 -15.20 -27.80 4.87
N PHE A 224 -15.44 -27.96 6.17
CA PHE A 224 -14.42 -28.29 7.17
C PHE A 224 -14.46 -29.76 7.53
N PRO A 225 -13.45 -30.58 7.12
CA PRO A 225 -13.41 -32.00 7.45
C PRO A 225 -13.06 -32.26 8.93
N PRO A 226 -13.20 -33.50 9.44
CA PRO A 226 -12.76 -33.89 10.77
C PRO A 226 -11.33 -33.43 11.07
N GLY A 227 -11.05 -33.01 12.31
CA GLY A 227 -9.77 -32.46 12.76
C GLY A 227 -9.59 -30.96 12.51
N THR A 228 -10.43 -30.33 11.66
CA THR A 228 -10.36 -28.89 11.36
C THR A 228 -11.59 -28.13 11.82
N ARG A 229 -12.68 -28.82 12.15
CA ARG A 229 -14.03 -28.27 12.41
C ARG A 229 -14.06 -27.32 13.61
N ASN A 230 -13.48 -27.71 14.74
CA ASN A 230 -13.52 -26.88 15.97
C ASN A 230 -12.81 -25.54 15.77
N ASN A 231 -11.59 -25.55 15.19
CA ASN A 231 -10.87 -24.31 14.87
C ASN A 231 -11.59 -23.50 13.77
N GLY A 232 -12.18 -24.18 12.79
CA GLY A 232 -13.02 -23.56 11.77
C GLY A 232 -14.21 -22.83 12.38
N LEU A 233 -14.99 -23.52 13.23
CA LEU A 233 -16.18 -22.96 13.88
C LEU A 233 -15.82 -21.80 14.83
N PHE A 234 -14.70 -21.90 15.56
CA PHE A 234 -14.20 -20.80 16.38
C PHE A 234 -13.95 -19.52 15.56
N ASN A 235 -13.26 -19.64 14.42
CA ASN A 235 -12.99 -18.49 13.56
C ASN A 235 -14.26 -17.95 12.87
N ILE A 236 -15.19 -18.82 12.50
CA ILE A 236 -16.53 -18.41 12.03
C ILE A 236 -17.26 -17.64 13.14
N GLY A 237 -17.17 -18.10 14.39
CA GLY A 237 -17.79 -17.42 15.53
C GLY A 237 -17.20 -16.03 15.79
N VAL A 238 -15.89 -15.84 15.59
CA VAL A 238 -15.29 -14.49 15.61
C VAL A 238 -15.87 -13.62 14.50
N TYR A 239 -16.10 -14.18 13.30
CA TYR A 239 -16.72 -13.46 12.20
C TYR A 239 -18.19 -13.12 12.50
N THR A 240 -19.01 -14.09 12.94
CA THR A 240 -20.44 -13.86 13.19
C THR A 240 -20.66 -12.82 14.27
N LYS A 241 -19.83 -12.78 15.31
CA LYS A 241 -19.87 -11.72 16.35
C LYS A 241 -19.57 -10.31 15.80
N LYS A 242 -18.73 -10.20 14.77
CA LYS A 242 -18.44 -8.93 14.10
C LYS A 242 -19.50 -8.55 13.08
N PHE A 243 -20.12 -9.56 12.44
CA PHE A 243 -21.10 -9.38 11.37
C PHE A 243 -22.49 -9.03 11.91
N ASP A 244 -22.96 -9.76 12.91
CA ASP A 244 -24.26 -9.58 13.55
C ASP A 244 -24.14 -9.88 15.06
N PRO A 245 -23.74 -8.88 15.87
CA PRO A 245 -23.53 -9.06 17.30
C PRO A 245 -24.75 -9.55 18.08
N ASP A 246 -25.96 -9.25 17.60
CA ASP A 246 -27.21 -9.59 18.30
C ASP A 246 -27.66 -11.03 18.05
N ASN A 247 -27.38 -11.58 16.85
CA ASN A 247 -27.82 -12.90 16.44
C ASN A 247 -26.68 -13.89 16.15
N TRP A 248 -25.45 -13.57 16.55
CA TRP A 248 -24.25 -14.32 16.18
C TRP A 248 -24.26 -15.79 16.58
N GLU A 249 -24.86 -16.14 17.72
CA GLU A 249 -24.95 -17.55 18.19
C GLU A 249 -25.83 -18.39 17.28
N ARG A 250 -26.98 -17.86 16.85
CA ARG A 250 -27.87 -18.50 15.89
C ARG A 250 -27.17 -18.66 14.52
N LEU A 251 -26.50 -17.61 14.05
CA LEU A 251 -25.74 -17.69 12.80
C LEU A 251 -24.61 -18.71 12.89
N LEU A 252 -23.93 -18.81 14.04
CA LEU A 252 -22.87 -19.79 14.26
C LEU A 252 -23.39 -21.23 14.13
N GLU A 253 -24.56 -21.52 14.69
CA GLU A 253 -25.21 -22.84 14.57
C GLU A 253 -25.61 -23.13 13.11
N GLU A 254 -26.18 -22.17 12.39
CA GLU A 254 -26.46 -22.29 10.96
C GLU A 254 -25.20 -22.59 10.14
N TYR A 255 -24.11 -21.92 10.43
CA TYR A 255 -22.81 -22.16 9.77
C TYR A 255 -22.20 -23.51 10.16
N ASN A 256 -22.39 -23.99 11.39
CA ASN A 256 -22.02 -25.32 11.81
C ASN A 256 -22.68 -26.37 10.92
N GLN A 257 -24.03 -26.32 10.80
CA GLN A 257 -24.80 -27.25 10.00
C GLN A 257 -24.44 -27.23 8.52
N LYS A 258 -24.10 -26.04 7.99
CA LYS A 258 -23.86 -25.85 6.56
C LYS A 258 -22.43 -26.19 6.13
N TYR A 259 -21.43 -25.92 6.96
CA TYR A 259 -20.02 -25.94 6.53
C TYR A 259 -19.14 -26.93 7.29
N MET A 260 -19.55 -27.46 8.44
CA MET A 260 -18.81 -28.51 9.13
C MET A 260 -19.20 -29.89 8.56
N GLN A 261 -18.23 -30.76 8.32
CA GLN A 261 -18.46 -32.07 7.68
C GLN A 261 -17.84 -33.22 8.50
N PRO A 262 -18.63 -33.97 9.28
CA PRO A 262 -20.02 -33.70 9.67
C PRO A 262 -20.13 -32.48 10.61
N PRO A 263 -21.34 -31.94 10.83
CA PRO A 263 -21.52 -30.87 11.83
C PRO A 263 -21.00 -31.26 13.21
N LEU A 264 -20.56 -30.28 14.00
CA LEU A 264 -20.23 -30.47 15.41
C LEU A 264 -21.50 -30.66 16.22
N ASP A 265 -21.42 -31.47 17.28
CA ASP A 265 -22.56 -31.66 18.17
C ASP A 265 -22.87 -30.43 19.03
N HIS A 266 -24.03 -30.40 19.64
CA HIS A 266 -24.48 -29.24 20.41
C HIS A 266 -23.58 -28.91 21.60
N LYS A 267 -22.90 -29.90 22.22
CA LYS A 267 -21.95 -29.65 23.32
C LYS A 267 -20.64 -28.98 22.83
N GLU A 268 -20.17 -29.44 21.68
CA GLU A 268 -18.97 -28.85 21.03
C GLU A 268 -19.26 -27.40 20.62
N VAL A 269 -20.43 -27.12 20.02
CA VAL A 269 -20.83 -25.74 19.65
C VAL A 269 -20.99 -24.87 20.90
N ALA A 270 -21.68 -25.36 21.93
CA ALA A 270 -21.83 -24.64 23.20
C ALA A 270 -20.49 -24.31 23.87
N THR A 271 -19.49 -25.19 23.73
CA THR A 271 -18.14 -24.93 24.21
C THR A 271 -17.47 -23.76 23.46
N VAL A 272 -17.62 -23.70 22.16
CA VAL A 272 -17.13 -22.60 21.32
C VAL A 272 -17.84 -21.30 21.69
N VAL A 273 -19.15 -21.30 21.83
CA VAL A 273 -19.97 -20.15 22.27
C VAL A 273 -19.51 -19.66 23.63
N ALA A 274 -19.42 -20.55 24.64
CA ALA A 274 -18.97 -20.21 25.97
C ALA A 274 -17.54 -19.60 25.97
N GLN A 275 -16.65 -20.12 25.12
CA GLN A 275 -15.32 -19.57 24.94
C GLN A 275 -15.37 -18.16 24.38
N LEU A 276 -16.11 -17.95 23.30
CA LEU A 276 -16.23 -16.66 22.62
C LEU A 276 -16.92 -15.59 23.49
N ASN A 277 -17.75 -16.00 24.47
CA ASN A 277 -18.38 -15.07 25.41
C ASN A 277 -17.47 -14.61 26.56
N LYS A 278 -16.34 -15.29 26.81
CA LYS A 278 -15.43 -14.91 27.92
C LYS A 278 -14.69 -13.59 27.69
N LYS A 279 -14.35 -13.27 26.44
CA LYS A 279 -13.64 -12.06 26.05
C LYS A 279 -13.73 -11.80 24.54
N GLY A 280 -13.33 -10.61 24.08
CA GLY A 280 -13.13 -10.33 22.67
C GLY A 280 -11.98 -11.15 22.08
N TYR A 281 -12.28 -12.11 21.22
CA TYR A 281 -11.26 -12.91 20.54
C TYR A 281 -10.99 -12.39 19.14
N GLN A 282 -9.74 -12.52 18.71
CA GLN A 282 -9.30 -12.29 17.35
C GLN A 282 -9.23 -13.61 16.57
N TYR A 283 -9.21 -13.51 15.21
CA TYR A 283 -9.02 -14.69 14.38
C TYR A 283 -7.70 -15.39 14.67
N LYS A 284 -7.73 -16.72 14.71
CA LYS A 284 -6.54 -17.56 14.88
C LYS A 284 -5.81 -17.76 13.54
N CYS A 285 -5.30 -16.66 12.97
CA CYS A 285 -4.75 -16.64 11.61
C CYS A 285 -3.52 -17.52 11.40
N LYS A 286 -2.80 -17.87 12.49
CA LYS A 286 -1.59 -18.72 12.44
C LYS A 286 -1.89 -20.20 12.52
N ASP A 287 -3.10 -20.58 12.93
CA ASP A 287 -3.47 -21.97 13.15
C ASP A 287 -4.00 -22.60 11.86
N GLN A 288 -3.76 -23.93 11.71
CA GLN A 288 -4.37 -24.69 10.62
C GLN A 288 -5.88 -24.93 10.90
N PRO A 289 -6.72 -24.94 9.85
CA PRO A 289 -6.42 -24.77 8.42
C PRO A 289 -6.37 -23.30 7.96
N ILE A 290 -6.66 -22.33 8.84
CA ILE A 290 -6.82 -20.90 8.48
C ILE A 290 -5.56 -20.34 7.81
N SER A 291 -4.38 -20.67 8.35
CA SER A 291 -3.09 -20.12 7.87
C SER A 291 -2.80 -20.46 6.40
N SER A 292 -3.16 -21.67 5.94
CA SER A 292 -2.93 -22.09 4.56
C SER A 292 -3.76 -21.31 3.53
N PHE A 293 -4.90 -20.75 3.96
CA PHE A 293 -5.82 -19.98 3.10
C PHE A 293 -5.71 -18.47 3.33
N CYS A 294 -4.79 -18.04 4.19
CA CYS A 294 -4.69 -16.65 4.59
C CYS A 294 -4.22 -15.75 3.45
N ASN A 295 -4.97 -14.69 3.16
CA ASN A 295 -4.57 -13.58 2.32
C ASN A 295 -4.69 -12.29 3.13
N VAL A 296 -3.60 -11.93 3.82
CA VAL A 296 -3.56 -10.79 4.75
C VAL A 296 -3.88 -9.48 4.03
N ASN A 297 -3.42 -9.29 2.80
CA ASN A 297 -3.61 -8.05 2.07
C ASN A 297 -5.08 -7.80 1.74
N VAL A 298 -5.79 -8.84 1.26
CA VAL A 298 -7.24 -8.75 1.00
C VAL A 298 -8.02 -8.72 2.31
N CYS A 299 -7.61 -9.51 3.33
CA CYS A 299 -8.30 -9.55 4.62
C CYS A 299 -8.32 -8.19 5.32
N LYS A 300 -7.23 -7.42 5.22
CA LYS A 300 -7.14 -6.06 5.78
C LYS A 300 -8.08 -5.04 5.14
N THR A 301 -8.57 -5.30 3.94
CA THR A 301 -9.51 -4.41 3.23
C THR A 301 -10.98 -4.79 3.46
N ARG A 302 -11.24 -5.91 4.17
CA ARG A 302 -12.59 -6.41 4.42
C ARG A 302 -13.17 -5.85 5.72
N LYS A 303 -14.45 -5.45 5.72
CA LYS A 303 -15.16 -4.88 6.89
C LYS A 303 -15.04 -5.76 8.13
N HIS A 304 -15.14 -7.08 8.00
CA HIS A 304 -15.03 -8.04 9.08
C HIS A 304 -13.74 -8.87 9.06
N GLY A 305 -12.70 -8.38 8.34
CA GLY A 305 -11.40 -9.01 8.27
C GLY A 305 -10.49 -8.71 9.47
N VAL A 306 -9.22 -9.10 9.35
CA VAL A 306 -8.17 -8.70 10.29
C VAL A 306 -7.75 -7.28 9.99
N GLY A 307 -8.07 -6.35 10.84
CA GLY A 307 -7.75 -4.94 10.65
C GLY A 307 -8.95 -4.05 10.34
N ALA A 308 -10.17 -4.60 10.27
CA ALA A 308 -11.40 -3.81 10.24
C ALA A 308 -11.66 -3.03 11.55
N GLU A 309 -10.95 -3.37 12.62
CA GLU A 309 -10.82 -2.55 13.82
C GLU A 309 -9.73 -1.48 13.64
N ASN A 310 -9.11 -1.39 12.47
CA ASN A 310 -8.13 -0.36 12.18
C ASN A 310 -8.84 0.98 12.00
N VAL A 311 -8.56 1.88 12.91
CA VAL A 311 -8.82 3.33 12.83
C VAL A 311 -8.61 3.89 11.41
N SER A 312 -7.76 3.27 10.59
CA SER A 312 -7.47 3.71 9.21
C SER A 312 -8.66 3.66 8.25
N GLN A 313 -9.60 2.74 8.44
CA GLN A 313 -10.81 2.65 7.60
C GLN A 313 -11.95 3.51 8.14
N GLN A 314 -11.90 3.84 9.44
CA GLN A 314 -12.84 4.76 10.08
C GLN A 314 -12.41 6.23 9.96
N LEU A 315 -11.16 6.50 9.54
CA LEU A 315 -10.66 7.85 9.30
C LEU A 315 -10.85 8.22 7.83
N GLY A 316 -11.74 9.14 7.57
CA GLY A 316 -12.00 9.73 6.25
C GLY A 316 -10.84 10.59 5.72
N SER A 317 -11.15 11.63 4.99
CA SER A 317 -10.17 12.53 4.42
C SER A 317 -9.54 13.44 5.49
N LEU A 318 -8.28 13.85 5.25
CA LEU A 318 -7.59 14.84 6.08
C LEU A 318 -7.49 16.14 5.29
N SER A 319 -7.86 17.25 5.91
CA SER A 319 -7.69 18.60 5.37
C SER A 319 -6.76 19.40 6.26
N LYS A 320 -5.90 20.20 5.64
CA LYS A 320 -4.97 21.11 6.32
C LYS A 320 -5.36 22.55 6.07
N LEU A 321 -5.73 23.27 7.11
CA LEU A 321 -5.84 24.72 7.06
C LEU A 321 -4.44 25.33 7.21
N GLU A 322 -4.02 26.15 6.25
CA GLU A 322 -2.65 26.70 6.20
C GLU A 322 -2.50 27.91 7.13
N THR A 323 -2.84 27.72 8.41
CA THR A 323 -2.55 28.63 9.53
C THR A 323 -1.15 28.37 10.09
N GLU A 324 -0.64 29.26 10.96
CA GLU A 324 0.62 29.07 11.71
C GLU A 324 0.32 29.14 13.23
N PRO A 325 0.35 28.02 13.95
CA PRO A 325 0.56 26.63 13.51
C PRO A 325 -0.62 26.09 12.68
N PRO A 326 -0.40 25.08 11.81
CA PRO A 326 -1.46 24.53 10.98
C PRO A 326 -2.52 23.82 11.81
N ILE A 327 -3.77 23.96 11.39
CA ILE A 327 -4.93 23.25 11.94
C ILE A 327 -5.32 22.14 10.96
N TRP A 328 -5.61 20.96 11.46
CA TRP A 328 -6.02 19.81 10.68
C TRP A 328 -7.47 19.46 10.97
N PHE A 329 -8.21 19.07 9.93
CA PHE A 329 -9.57 18.55 10.05
C PHE A 329 -9.58 17.14 9.51
N LEU A 330 -9.97 16.19 10.35
CA LEU A 330 -10.15 14.80 9.99
C LEU A 330 -11.63 14.50 9.88
N GLU A 331 -12.05 13.98 8.73
CA GLU A 331 -13.40 13.50 8.51
C GLU A 331 -13.54 12.08 9.07
N ILE A 332 -14.65 11.80 9.73
CA ILE A 332 -15.04 10.48 10.18
C ILE A 332 -16.37 10.16 9.54
N PRO A 333 -16.42 9.17 8.61
CA PRO A 333 -17.66 8.75 8.00
C PRO A 333 -18.63 8.23 9.06
N THR A 334 -19.88 8.70 9.03
CA THR A 334 -20.98 8.19 9.85
C THR A 334 -21.83 7.24 9.03
N ASP A 335 -22.30 6.13 9.64
CA ASP A 335 -23.10 5.09 8.96
C ASP A 335 -24.52 5.54 8.56
N ASP A 336 -25.01 6.61 9.15
CA ASP A 336 -26.31 7.21 8.83
C ASP A 336 -26.14 8.38 7.90
N ASN A 337 -27.06 8.63 6.98
CA ASN A 337 -27.09 9.74 6.00
C ASN A 337 -26.93 11.15 6.62
N GLU A 338 -26.36 11.28 7.79
CA GLU A 338 -25.93 12.49 8.44
C GLU A 338 -24.54 12.91 7.96
N GLN A 339 -24.28 14.21 7.97
CA GLN A 339 -23.03 14.80 7.50
C GLN A 339 -21.83 14.16 8.21
N ASP A 340 -20.78 13.84 7.46
CA ASP A 340 -19.49 13.35 7.99
C ASP A 340 -19.01 14.24 9.14
N LEU A 341 -18.63 13.63 10.25
CA LEU A 341 -18.17 14.35 11.42
C LEU A 341 -16.74 14.84 11.19
N LYS A 342 -16.48 16.13 11.45
CA LYS A 342 -15.15 16.73 11.32
C LYS A 342 -14.50 16.94 12.69
N ILE A 343 -13.34 16.34 12.92
CA ILE A 343 -12.55 16.53 14.14
C ILE A 343 -11.40 17.49 13.86
N GLN A 344 -11.35 18.57 14.60
CA GLN A 344 -10.21 19.48 14.55
C GLN A 344 -9.06 18.92 15.39
N LEU A 345 -7.86 18.88 14.81
CA LEU A 345 -6.63 18.33 15.37
C LEU A 345 -5.47 19.32 15.22
N THR A 346 -4.57 19.29 16.19
CA THR A 346 -3.25 19.91 16.10
C THR A 346 -2.24 18.94 15.47
N THR A 347 -1.09 19.43 15.02
CA THR A 347 -0.01 18.59 14.50
C THR A 347 0.49 17.59 15.57
N GLU A 348 0.52 18.00 16.82
CA GLU A 348 0.93 17.14 17.94
C GLU A 348 -0.07 16.00 18.19
N GLU A 349 -1.37 16.29 18.09
CA GLU A 349 -2.42 15.27 18.22
C GLU A 349 -2.39 14.26 17.07
N LEU A 350 -2.01 14.67 15.86
CA LEU A 350 -1.77 13.74 14.76
C LEU A 350 -0.51 12.90 14.97
N GLN A 351 0.56 13.47 15.51
CA GLN A 351 1.84 12.79 15.71
C GLN A 351 1.77 11.77 16.84
N ILE A 352 1.14 12.13 17.96
CA ILE A 352 1.11 11.34 19.20
C ILE A 352 -0.24 10.62 19.32
N GLN A 353 -0.24 9.31 19.08
CA GLN A 353 -1.46 8.49 19.02
C GLN A 353 -2.32 8.58 20.30
N THR A 354 -1.71 8.69 21.50
CA THR A 354 -2.45 8.83 22.75
C THR A 354 -3.17 10.19 22.86
N LYS A 355 -2.59 11.26 22.30
CA LYS A 355 -3.25 12.56 22.22
C LYS A 355 -4.38 12.55 21.22
N PHE A 356 -4.17 11.88 20.07
CA PHE A 356 -5.20 11.62 19.09
C PHE A 356 -6.39 10.88 19.71
N GLN A 357 -6.15 9.78 20.44
CA GLN A 357 -7.20 9.04 21.16
C GLN A 357 -7.99 9.94 22.09
N LYS A 358 -7.29 10.74 22.91
CA LYS A 358 -7.95 11.69 23.83
C LYS A 358 -8.88 12.63 23.07
N ARG A 359 -8.40 13.21 21.96
CA ARG A 359 -9.20 14.14 21.16
C ARG A 359 -10.41 13.48 20.52
N VAL A 360 -10.26 12.26 20.01
CA VAL A 360 -11.38 11.46 19.46
C VAL A 360 -12.40 11.14 20.55
N MET A 361 -11.96 10.75 21.75
CA MET A 361 -12.85 10.47 22.88
C MET A 361 -13.67 11.70 23.31
N GLU A 362 -13.09 12.91 23.24
CA GLU A 362 -13.77 14.16 23.57
C GLU A 362 -14.90 14.48 22.57
N VAL A 363 -14.78 14.01 21.32
CA VAL A 363 -15.73 14.32 20.24
C VAL A 363 -16.73 13.19 19.97
N LEU A 364 -16.25 11.92 19.98
CA LEU A 364 -17.03 10.74 19.54
C LEU A 364 -17.49 9.84 20.69
N THR A 365 -17.10 10.08 21.92
CA THR A 365 -17.39 9.19 23.06
C THR A 365 -16.91 7.74 22.81
N MET A 366 -15.88 7.57 21.94
CA MET A 366 -15.32 6.30 21.51
C MET A 366 -13.79 6.36 21.67
N MET A 367 -13.19 5.28 22.19
CA MET A 367 -11.74 5.16 22.32
C MET A 367 -11.16 4.32 21.16
N PRO A 368 -10.46 4.94 20.18
CA PRO A 368 -9.82 4.18 19.13
C PRO A 368 -8.73 3.25 19.70
N PRO A 369 -8.57 2.01 19.16
CA PRO A 369 -7.51 1.11 19.62
C PRO A 369 -6.13 1.64 19.27
N LEU A 370 -5.14 1.38 20.14
CA LEU A 370 -3.75 1.73 19.86
C LEU A 370 -3.16 0.79 18.79
N MET A 371 -2.52 1.40 17.83
CA MET A 371 -1.75 0.72 16.77
C MET A 371 -0.27 0.63 17.16
N LYS A 372 0.50 -0.23 16.47
CA LYS A 372 1.96 -0.17 16.56
C LYS A 372 2.45 1.18 16.07
N ALA A 373 3.50 1.72 16.69
CA ALA A 373 4.03 3.05 16.35
C ALA A 373 4.39 3.20 14.86
N SER A 374 4.96 2.14 14.25
CA SER A 374 5.26 2.10 12.81
C SER A 374 4.01 2.21 11.93
N ASP A 375 2.94 1.51 12.31
CA ASP A 375 1.69 1.46 11.54
C ASP A 375 0.94 2.80 11.66
N TRP A 376 0.97 3.41 12.86
CA TRP A 376 0.45 4.75 13.08
C TRP A 376 1.17 5.80 12.22
N GLN A 377 2.50 5.76 12.22
CA GLN A 377 3.32 6.67 11.42
C GLN A 377 3.06 6.54 9.92
N GLN A 378 2.92 5.30 9.41
CA GLN A 378 2.56 5.07 8.01
C GLN A 378 1.17 5.61 7.67
N LEU A 379 0.19 5.39 8.55
CA LEU A 379 -1.17 5.88 8.39
C LEU A 379 -1.19 7.41 8.32
N VAL A 380 -0.60 8.09 9.31
CA VAL A 380 -0.55 9.55 9.37
C VAL A 380 0.17 10.11 8.13
N ASN A 381 1.32 9.55 7.74
CA ASN A 381 2.04 9.97 6.55
C ASN A 381 1.19 9.82 5.27
N SER A 382 0.49 8.70 5.11
CA SER A 382 -0.41 8.48 3.97
C SER A 382 -1.53 9.53 3.91
N LYS A 383 -2.16 9.81 5.06
CA LYS A 383 -3.21 10.83 5.15
C LYS A 383 -2.68 12.24 4.88
N MET A 384 -1.50 12.58 5.40
CA MET A 384 -0.87 13.89 5.16
C MET A 384 -0.48 14.10 3.69
N GLN A 385 -0.02 13.04 2.99
CA GLN A 385 0.31 13.11 1.57
C GLN A 385 -0.93 13.37 0.68
N SER A 386 -2.08 12.85 1.08
CA SER A 386 -3.36 13.03 0.38
C SER A 386 -4.20 14.17 0.92
N ALA A 387 -3.71 14.93 1.92
CA ALA A 387 -4.48 15.98 2.58
C ALA A 387 -4.80 17.13 1.64
N LEU A 388 -6.06 17.56 1.64
CA LEU A 388 -6.51 18.78 0.98
C LEU A 388 -5.93 20.01 1.70
N LYS A 389 -5.17 20.84 0.99
CA LYS A 389 -4.66 22.11 1.53
C LYS A 389 -5.68 23.20 1.30
N ILE A 390 -6.12 23.82 2.39
CA ILE A 390 -7.08 24.92 2.37
C ILE A 390 -6.30 26.20 2.69
N PRO A 391 -6.09 27.09 1.70
CA PRO A 391 -5.43 28.36 1.95
C PRO A 391 -6.30 29.23 2.86
N VAL A 392 -5.65 29.95 3.75
CA VAL A 392 -6.31 30.97 4.60
C VAL A 392 -6.11 32.32 3.97
N SER A 393 -7.12 33.20 4.08
CA SER A 393 -6.98 34.58 3.67
C SER A 393 -5.83 35.27 4.45
N ASN A 394 -5.15 36.23 3.83
CA ASN A 394 -3.98 36.90 4.41
C ASN A 394 -4.27 37.50 5.82
N ASP A 395 -5.48 37.97 6.08
CA ASP A 395 -5.90 38.47 7.37
C ASP A 395 -6.08 37.39 8.45
N GLY A 396 -6.34 36.14 8.05
CA GLY A 396 -6.46 34.98 8.94
C GLY A 396 -5.14 34.32 9.30
N SER A 397 -4.03 34.60 8.58
CA SER A 397 -2.71 34.03 8.84
C SER A 397 -1.83 34.98 9.67
N VAL A 398 -0.97 34.42 10.54
CA VAL A 398 0.00 35.20 11.32
C VAL A 398 0.96 35.97 10.40
N SER A 399 1.42 35.32 9.32
CA SER A 399 2.28 35.96 8.30
C SER A 399 1.56 37.10 7.57
N GLY A 400 0.27 36.93 7.25
CA GLY A 400 -0.52 37.98 6.60
C GLY A 400 -0.79 39.18 7.53
N GLN A 401 -1.11 38.92 8.80
CA GLN A 401 -1.22 39.97 9.82
C GLN A 401 0.10 40.73 10.02
N PHE A 402 1.21 40.00 10.05
CA PHE A 402 2.56 40.61 10.08
C PHE A 402 2.78 41.51 8.89
N LEU A 403 2.44 41.05 7.67
CA LEU A 403 2.62 41.81 6.43
C LEU A 403 1.76 43.10 6.44
N ALA A 404 0.51 43.03 6.93
CA ALA A 404 -0.35 44.21 7.09
C ALA A 404 0.26 45.23 8.08
N HIS A 405 0.76 44.77 9.23
CA HIS A 405 1.45 45.63 10.18
C HIS A 405 2.76 46.18 9.62
N LEU A 406 3.51 45.40 8.83
CA LEU A 406 4.72 45.89 8.17
C LEU A 406 4.42 46.96 7.13
N GLN A 407 3.38 46.78 6.33
CA GLN A 407 2.93 47.76 5.34
C GLN A 407 2.51 49.05 6.04
N GLU A 408 1.67 48.95 7.08
CA GLU A 408 1.26 50.12 7.89
C GLU A 408 2.45 50.80 8.54
N PHE A 409 3.43 50.04 9.08
CA PHE A 409 4.66 50.60 9.63
C PHE A 409 5.47 51.37 8.58
N CYS A 410 5.57 50.84 7.37
CA CYS A 410 6.33 51.41 6.27
C CYS A 410 5.64 52.61 5.60
N THR A 411 4.31 52.59 5.46
CA THR A 411 3.55 53.59 4.68
C THR A 411 2.74 54.57 5.55
N GLY A 412 2.23 54.12 6.68
CA GLY A 412 1.36 54.88 7.59
C GLY A 412 2.09 55.89 8.47
N ARG A 413 3.41 56.07 8.33
CA ARG A 413 4.25 57.01 9.10
C ARG A 413 4.85 58.07 8.23
N ALA A 414 5.29 59.16 8.88
CA ALA A 414 6.09 60.19 8.21
C ALA A 414 7.39 59.56 7.64
N GLN A 415 7.51 59.58 6.34
CA GLN A 415 8.71 59.07 5.60
C GLN A 415 9.90 59.97 5.86
N GLY A 416 11.11 59.35 5.89
CA GLY A 416 12.36 60.02 5.89
C GLY A 416 12.68 60.60 4.48
N GLN A 417 13.10 61.82 4.41
CA GLN A 417 13.52 62.46 3.16
C GLN A 417 15.01 62.20 2.85
N VAL A 418 15.78 62.00 3.91
CA VAL A 418 17.25 61.67 3.81
C VAL A 418 17.54 60.41 4.64
N LYS A 419 18.64 59.76 4.32
CA LYS A 419 19.07 58.49 5.00
C LYS A 419 19.21 58.66 6.53
N GLU A 420 19.62 59.82 6.97
CA GLU A 420 19.80 60.16 8.37
C GLU A 420 18.50 60.16 9.17
N ASP A 421 17.35 60.30 8.52
CA ASP A 421 16.05 60.29 9.16
C ASP A 421 15.67 58.93 9.75
N ILE A 422 16.37 57.86 9.31
CA ILE A 422 16.29 56.53 9.94
C ILE A 422 16.65 56.58 11.43
N LEU A 423 17.59 57.48 11.80
CA LEU A 423 17.94 57.72 13.21
C LEU A 423 16.78 58.30 14.02
N LEU A 424 15.85 58.97 13.35
CA LEU A 424 14.61 59.52 13.92
C LEU A 424 13.44 58.51 13.86
N ARG A 425 13.74 57.25 13.60
CA ARG A 425 12.75 56.16 13.49
C ARG A 425 11.76 56.29 12.33
N LYS A 426 12.15 57.03 11.27
CA LYS A 426 11.35 57.16 10.05
C LYS A 426 11.84 56.17 9.00
N PRO A 427 10.93 55.41 8.37
CA PRO A 427 11.26 54.62 7.21
C PRO A 427 11.75 55.50 6.07
N TYR A 428 12.78 55.05 5.33
CA TYR A 428 13.37 55.83 4.23
C TYR A 428 13.34 55.00 2.95
N THR A 429 12.87 55.58 1.86
CA THR A 429 12.76 54.88 0.56
C THR A 429 13.95 55.23 -0.36
N GLU A 430 14.59 54.21 -0.87
CA GLU A 430 15.71 54.34 -1.87
C GLU A 430 15.61 53.16 -2.84
N ALA A 431 15.67 53.47 -4.14
CA ALA A 431 15.76 52.45 -5.22
C ALA A 431 14.66 51.35 -5.13
N GLY A 432 13.43 51.74 -4.89
CA GLY A 432 12.30 50.82 -4.83
C GLY A 432 12.25 49.93 -3.55
N LYS A 433 13.04 50.30 -2.53
CA LYS A 433 13.04 49.62 -1.22
C LYS A 433 12.83 50.60 -0.10
N ILE A 434 12.10 50.17 0.94
CA ILE A 434 11.89 50.94 2.17
C ILE A 434 12.80 50.38 3.25
N TYR A 435 13.67 51.24 3.77
CA TYR A 435 14.67 50.91 4.78
C TYR A 435 14.26 51.42 6.16
N PHE A 436 14.43 50.56 7.17
CA PHE A 436 14.15 50.86 8.57
C PHE A 436 15.06 50.05 9.51
N ARG A 437 15.08 50.40 10.80
CA ARG A 437 15.80 49.63 11.81
C ARG A 437 14.87 48.53 12.36
N LEU A 438 15.39 47.32 12.50
CA LEU A 438 14.61 46.17 13.03
C LEU A 438 14.02 46.44 14.40
N GLN A 439 14.76 47.13 15.27
CA GLN A 439 14.27 47.53 16.61
C GLN A 439 13.06 48.44 16.56
N ASP A 440 12.94 49.29 15.56
CA ASP A 440 11.81 50.23 15.42
C ASP A 440 10.56 49.49 14.94
N LEU A 441 10.69 48.56 14.04
CA LEU A 441 9.62 47.66 13.63
C LEU A 441 9.16 46.78 14.81
N HIS A 442 10.10 46.16 15.55
CA HIS A 442 9.77 45.33 16.71
C HIS A 442 9.01 46.13 17.76
N ALA A 443 9.47 47.34 18.11
CA ALA A 443 8.78 48.23 19.05
C ALA A 443 7.36 48.62 18.55
N TYR A 444 7.20 48.79 17.22
CA TYR A 444 5.90 49.06 16.62
C TYR A 444 4.96 47.86 16.76
N LEU A 445 5.40 46.64 16.45
CA LEU A 445 4.61 45.44 16.58
C LEU A 445 4.12 45.22 18.02
N ILE A 446 5.00 45.37 19.02
CA ILE A 446 4.63 45.29 20.44
C ILE A 446 3.56 46.30 20.81
N ARG A 447 3.74 47.56 20.38
CA ARG A 447 2.76 48.62 20.67
C ARG A 447 1.40 48.36 20.06
N ASN A 448 1.33 47.71 18.89
CA ASN A 448 0.11 47.32 18.22
C ASN A 448 -0.39 45.92 18.65
N LYS A 449 0.10 45.40 19.77
CA LYS A 449 -0.32 44.11 20.37
C LYS A 449 -0.12 42.91 19.46
N PHE A 450 0.75 43.01 18.46
CA PHE A 450 1.16 41.84 17.66
C PHE A 450 2.19 41.02 18.44
N THR A 451 1.76 39.98 19.13
CA THR A 451 2.56 39.19 20.06
C THR A 451 2.93 37.79 19.51
N HIS A 452 2.56 37.53 18.28
CA HIS A 452 2.79 36.18 17.67
C HIS A 452 4.26 35.85 17.50
N TYR A 453 5.13 36.82 17.30
CA TYR A 453 6.58 36.62 17.21
C TYR A 453 7.25 37.05 18.52
N SER A 454 7.76 36.05 19.24
CA SER A 454 8.38 36.27 20.57
C SER A 454 9.79 36.82 20.52
N ASN A 455 10.45 36.75 19.36
CA ASN A 455 11.83 37.22 19.20
C ASN A 455 12.07 37.83 17.80
N THR A 456 13.15 38.63 17.70
CA THR A 456 13.53 39.29 16.46
C THR A 456 13.96 38.32 15.35
N GLY A 457 14.34 37.08 15.67
CA GLY A 457 14.71 36.07 14.69
C GLY A 457 13.53 35.66 13.83
N GLN A 458 12.33 35.57 14.41
CA GLN A 458 11.08 35.26 13.67
C GLN A 458 10.72 36.43 12.72
N ILE A 459 10.86 37.67 13.18
CA ILE A 459 10.67 38.85 12.33
C ILE A 459 11.64 38.84 11.14
N ILE A 460 12.92 38.53 11.37
CA ILE A 460 13.93 38.42 10.31
C ILE A 460 13.55 37.31 9.31
N ALA A 461 13.05 36.18 9.78
CA ALA A 461 12.60 35.10 8.91
C ALA A 461 11.48 35.55 7.97
N GLU A 462 10.50 36.29 8.50
CA GLU A 462 9.39 36.82 7.69
C GLU A 462 9.86 37.90 6.69
N LEU A 463 10.76 38.81 7.12
CA LEU A 463 11.33 39.81 6.22
C LEU A 463 12.06 39.15 5.04
N ARG A 464 12.78 38.03 5.28
CA ARG A 464 13.45 37.28 4.21
C ARG A 464 12.50 36.62 3.24
N LYS A 465 11.33 36.13 3.70
CA LYS A 465 10.30 35.55 2.83
C LYS A 465 9.81 36.54 1.76
N ILE A 466 9.78 37.83 2.11
CA ILE A 466 9.36 38.92 1.21
C ILE A 466 10.54 39.62 0.52
N ASN A 467 11.66 38.94 0.34
CA ASN A 467 12.88 39.46 -0.26
C ASN A 467 13.50 40.68 0.50
N GLY A 468 13.28 40.71 1.81
CA GLY A 468 13.96 41.69 2.67
C GLY A 468 15.44 41.41 2.78
N GLU A 469 16.23 42.48 2.72
CA GLU A 469 17.69 42.44 2.80
C GLU A 469 18.21 43.24 3.98
N HIS A 470 19.30 42.75 4.57
CA HIS A 470 20.02 43.47 5.61
C HIS A 470 21.06 44.41 4.97
N LYS A 471 21.14 45.68 5.41
CA LYS A 471 22.11 46.66 4.93
C LYS A 471 22.70 47.44 6.11
N PHE A 472 24.01 47.54 6.13
CA PHE A 472 24.75 48.37 7.12
C PHE A 472 25.05 49.75 6.56
N TRP A 473 24.69 50.80 7.29
CA TRP A 473 24.97 52.16 6.91
C TRP A 473 25.78 52.88 8.00
N LYS A 474 26.66 53.79 7.60
CA LYS A 474 27.36 54.70 8.49
C LYS A 474 26.69 56.09 8.36
N LEU A 475 25.87 56.47 9.34
CA LEU A 475 25.11 57.72 9.33
C LEU A 475 25.56 58.59 10.50
N LYS A 476 26.00 59.85 10.21
CA LYS A 476 26.50 60.78 11.23
C LYS A 476 27.51 60.15 12.18
N ASN A 477 28.49 59.46 11.65
CA ASN A 477 29.53 58.69 12.40
C ASN A 477 29.00 57.54 13.28
N LYS A 478 27.74 57.12 13.12
CA LYS A 478 27.15 55.95 13.81
C LYS A 478 26.91 54.84 12.81
N GLY A 479 27.32 53.60 13.17
CA GLY A 479 26.97 52.42 12.43
C GLY A 479 25.48 52.06 12.72
N VAL A 480 24.72 51.85 11.65
CA VAL A 480 23.29 51.52 11.76
C VAL A 480 22.96 50.28 10.92
N ASN A 481 22.43 49.27 11.55
CA ASN A 481 21.88 48.09 10.87
C ASN A 481 20.45 48.36 10.44
N THR A 482 20.19 48.25 9.15
CA THR A 482 18.87 48.47 8.57
C THR A 482 18.37 47.21 7.83
N TRP A 483 17.06 47.11 7.67
CA TRP A 483 16.42 46.16 6.81
C TRP A 483 15.70 46.92 5.70
N GLY A 484 15.88 46.50 4.46
CA GLY A 484 15.20 47.01 3.28
C GLY A 484 14.20 45.99 2.78
N VAL A 485 12.94 46.38 2.61
CA VAL A 485 11.88 45.55 1.99
C VAL A 485 11.48 46.23 0.68
N PRO A 486 10.94 45.46 -0.30
CA PRO A 486 10.35 46.06 -1.50
C PRO A 486 9.32 47.10 -1.14
N SER A 487 9.22 48.19 -1.91
CA SER A 487 8.14 49.18 -1.72
C SER A 487 6.77 48.50 -1.95
N PHE A 488 5.86 48.81 -1.11
CA PHE A 488 4.45 48.39 -1.29
C PHE A 488 3.86 49.31 -2.38
N ASP A 489 3.54 48.72 -3.55
CA ASP A 489 2.79 49.41 -4.59
C ASP A 489 1.42 49.77 -4.06
N GLU A 490 0.93 50.97 -4.38
CA GLU A 490 -0.47 51.31 -4.20
C GLU A 490 -1.27 50.37 -5.13
N GLN A 491 -1.69 49.22 -4.59
CA GLN A 491 -2.65 48.38 -5.30
C GLN A 491 -3.96 49.13 -5.32
N ASP A 492 -4.38 49.54 -6.51
CA ASP A 492 -5.76 49.92 -6.78
C ASP A 492 -6.66 48.86 -6.16
N SER A 493 -7.44 49.23 -5.18
CA SER A 493 -8.41 48.37 -4.50
C SER A 493 -9.62 48.15 -5.41
N GLU A 494 -9.44 47.43 -6.54
CA GLU A 494 -10.55 46.75 -7.16
C GLU A 494 -10.82 45.48 -6.35
N TYR A 495 -11.75 45.60 -5.40
CA TYR A 495 -12.36 44.47 -4.75
C TYR A 495 -13.17 43.70 -5.80
N GLU A 496 -12.55 42.74 -6.49
CA GLU A 496 -13.29 41.65 -7.09
C GLU A 496 -13.87 40.79 -5.97
N VAL A 497 -15.11 41.02 -5.67
CA VAL A 497 -15.93 40.12 -4.87
C VAL A 497 -16.03 38.82 -5.69
N ARG A 498 -15.17 37.85 -5.44
CA ARG A 498 -15.33 36.50 -5.96
C ARG A 498 -16.69 36.01 -5.51
N LYS A 499 -17.58 35.71 -6.47
CA LYS A 499 -18.81 34.98 -6.19
C LYS A 499 -18.43 33.76 -5.39
N GLN A 500 -18.98 33.65 -4.20
CA GLN A 500 -18.87 32.47 -3.36
C GLN A 500 -19.56 31.35 -4.10
N ASP A 501 -18.76 30.51 -4.79
CA ASP A 501 -19.19 29.15 -5.06
C ASP A 501 -19.30 28.45 -3.72
N ALA A 502 -20.41 27.77 -3.54
CA ALA A 502 -20.90 27.16 -2.31
C ALA A 502 -19.82 26.84 -1.26
N THR A 503 -19.97 27.40 -0.08
CA THR A 503 -19.17 27.10 1.11
C THR A 503 -19.00 25.58 1.27
N PRO A 504 -17.76 25.09 1.48
CA PRO A 504 -17.54 23.68 1.78
C PRO A 504 -17.84 23.34 3.26
N PHE A 505 -18.89 23.94 3.83
CA PHE A 505 -19.36 23.62 5.18
C PHE A 505 -20.86 23.40 5.19
#